data_174f7943578796c944f602d38d11a396
#
_entry.id   174f7943578796c944f602d38d11a396
#
_cell.length_a   1.000
_cell.length_b   1.000
_cell.length_c   1.000
_cell.angle_alpha   90.00
_cell.angle_beta   90.00
_cell.angle_gamma   90.00
#
_symmetry.space_group_name_H-M   'P 1'
#
loop_
_entity.id
_entity.type
_entity.pdbx_description
1 polymer ?
#
loop_
_entity_poly.entity_id
_entity_poly.type
_entity_poly.pdbx_seq_one_letter_code
_entity_poly.pdbx_strand_id
1 'polypeptide(L)'
;YIWSQNMEKQKREMEQDTQGTGINVSQTADNQLKLDIPSDISFDTGRSDVKGNFAPILDRFASSLRDNQNTAVRIVGHTDNTGSDAVNNPLSVERAVSTRNYLTMRGVSGQRIQVDGQGSYQPIASNATPAGRAQNRRVEIFVGEQQR
;
A
#
# COMPACT_ATOMS: atom_id res chain seq x y z
N TYR A 1 15.92 -8.59 -4.69
CA TYR A 1 15.31 -7.79 -5.79
C TYR A 1 16.37 -6.94 -6.47
N ILE A 2 16.08 -6.54 -7.71
CA ILE A 2 16.95 -5.65 -8.47
C ILE A 2 16.26 -4.31 -8.70
N TRP A 3 17.06 -3.25 -8.87
CA TRP A 3 16.57 -1.93 -9.22
C TRP A 3 17.00 -1.58 -10.64
N SER A 4 16.13 -1.87 -11.58
CA SER A 4 16.35 -1.62 -13.01
C SER A 4 15.88 -0.24 -13.42
N GLN A 5 16.12 0.13 -14.68
CA GLN A 5 15.54 1.35 -15.23
C GLN A 5 14.01 1.30 -15.26
N ASN A 6 13.42 0.11 -15.41
CA ASN A 6 11.97 -0.06 -15.31
C ASN A 6 11.45 0.28 -13.92
N MET A 7 12.14 -0.14 -12.86
CA MET A 7 11.78 0.21 -11.48
C MET A 7 11.90 1.70 -11.24
N GLU A 8 12.96 2.32 -11.74
CA GLU A 8 13.14 3.77 -11.64
C GLU A 8 12.02 4.52 -12.36
N LYS A 9 11.62 4.05 -13.53
CA LYS A 9 10.51 4.63 -14.29
C LYS A 9 9.19 4.49 -13.53
N GLN A 10 8.91 3.31 -12.97
CA GLN A 10 7.71 3.09 -12.15
C GLN A 10 7.69 4.05 -10.95
N LYS A 11 8.82 4.22 -10.29
CA LYS A 11 8.92 5.13 -9.15
C LYS A 11 8.57 6.55 -9.56
N ARG A 12 9.14 7.05 -10.67
CA ARG A 12 8.86 8.41 -11.17
C ARG A 12 7.39 8.58 -11.56
N GLU A 13 6.81 7.58 -12.22
CA GLU A 13 5.39 7.61 -12.60
C GLU A 13 4.50 7.68 -11.35
N MET A 14 4.79 6.87 -10.34
CA MET A 14 4.01 6.88 -9.10
C MET A 14 4.19 8.17 -8.32
N GLU A 15 5.38 8.74 -8.31
CA GLU A 15 5.60 10.06 -7.71
C GLU A 15 4.74 11.14 -8.37
N GLN A 16 4.63 11.12 -9.70
CA GLN A 16 3.77 12.05 -10.43
C GLN A 16 2.29 11.81 -10.15
N ASP A 17 1.87 10.55 -10.18
CA ASP A 17 0.46 10.17 -10.00
C ASP A 17 -0.05 10.45 -8.58
N THR A 18 0.85 10.53 -7.61
CA THR A 18 0.50 10.70 -6.20
C THR A 18 0.81 12.08 -5.65
N GLN A 19 1.24 13.03 -6.48
CA GLN A 19 1.52 14.40 -6.03
C GLN A 19 0.31 15.02 -5.36
N GLY A 20 0.53 15.63 -4.20
CA GLY A 20 -0.53 16.32 -3.45
C GLY A 20 -1.50 15.41 -2.72
N THR A 21 -1.31 14.08 -2.76
CA THR A 21 -2.23 13.12 -2.12
C THR A 21 -1.84 12.74 -0.69
N GLY A 22 -0.60 13.01 -0.28
CA GLY A 22 -0.07 12.53 0.99
C GLY A 22 0.55 11.14 0.92
N ILE A 23 0.50 10.48 -0.24
CA ILE A 23 1.15 9.18 -0.45
C ILE A 23 2.65 9.41 -0.65
N ASN A 24 3.47 8.67 0.10
CA ASN A 24 4.92 8.72 -0.02
C ASN A 24 5.41 7.56 -0.89
N VAL A 25 6.25 7.89 -1.86
CA VAL A 25 6.88 6.93 -2.77
C VAL A 25 8.37 6.92 -2.49
N SER A 26 8.95 5.74 -2.28
CA SER A 26 10.36 5.60 -1.94
C SER A 26 10.96 4.31 -2.47
N GLN A 27 12.27 4.22 -2.44
CA GLN A 27 13.02 2.99 -2.71
C GLN A 27 13.53 2.45 -1.38
N THR A 28 13.32 1.16 -1.12
CA THR A 28 13.80 0.51 0.09
C THR A 28 15.26 0.06 -0.03
N ALA A 29 15.88 -0.28 1.10
CA ALA A 29 17.27 -0.74 1.12
C ALA A 29 17.48 -2.04 0.32
N ASP A 30 16.45 -2.88 0.22
CA ASP A 30 16.48 -4.13 -0.55
C ASP A 30 15.92 -3.99 -1.98
N ASN A 31 15.91 -2.76 -2.50
CA ASN A 31 15.52 -2.45 -3.88
C ASN A 31 14.06 -2.74 -4.22
N GLN A 32 13.17 -2.48 -3.28
CA GLN A 32 11.74 -2.46 -3.55
C GLN A 32 11.24 -1.03 -3.72
N LEU A 33 10.25 -0.86 -4.58
CA LEU A 33 9.45 0.36 -4.63
C LEU A 33 8.42 0.28 -3.50
N LYS A 34 8.36 1.33 -2.68
CA LYS A 34 7.43 1.39 -1.54
C LYS A 34 6.47 2.55 -1.71
N LEU A 35 5.17 2.25 -1.59
CA LEU A 35 4.10 3.23 -1.49
C LEU A 35 3.58 3.20 -0.05
N ASP A 36 3.68 4.32 0.65
CA ASP A 36 3.12 4.51 1.99
C ASP A 36 1.85 5.33 1.86
N ILE A 37 0.71 4.69 2.08
CA ILE A 37 -0.61 5.24 1.76
C ILE A 37 -1.38 5.46 3.04
N PRO A 38 -1.66 6.74 3.43
CA PRO A 38 -2.50 7.00 4.59
C PRO A 38 -3.88 6.37 4.45
N SER A 39 -4.32 5.60 5.45
CA SER A 39 -5.62 4.95 5.42
C SER A 39 -6.77 5.95 5.42
N ASP A 40 -6.56 7.14 6.00
CA ASP A 40 -7.61 8.16 6.10
C ASP A 40 -8.05 8.70 4.73
N ILE A 41 -7.18 8.63 3.71
CA ILE A 41 -7.53 9.02 2.33
C ILE A 41 -8.06 7.85 1.51
N SER A 42 -7.90 6.63 2.01
CA SER A 42 -8.15 5.39 1.25
C SER A 42 -9.41 4.67 1.71
N PHE A 43 -9.74 4.78 3.00
CA PHE A 43 -10.86 4.08 3.63
C PHE A 43 -11.55 5.00 4.63
N ASP A 44 -12.87 4.81 4.79
CA ASP A 44 -13.60 5.45 5.89
C ASP A 44 -13.25 4.76 7.21
N THR A 45 -13.47 5.48 8.33
CA THR A 45 -13.18 4.98 9.67
C THR A 45 -13.83 3.62 9.91
N GLY A 46 -13.05 2.63 10.32
CA GLY A 46 -13.52 1.28 10.61
C GLY A 46 -13.95 0.47 9.40
N ARG A 47 -13.74 0.96 8.19
CA ARG A 47 -14.17 0.28 6.96
C ARG A 47 -12.98 -0.16 6.12
N SER A 48 -13.22 -1.12 5.24
CA SER A 48 -12.22 -1.65 4.32
C SER A 48 -12.58 -1.44 2.84
N ASP A 49 -13.69 -0.77 2.55
CA ASP A 49 -14.07 -0.45 1.18
C ASP A 49 -13.19 0.69 0.64
N VAL A 50 -12.64 0.52 -0.55
CA VAL A 50 -11.79 1.52 -1.20
C VAL A 50 -12.60 2.77 -1.52
N LYS A 51 -12.13 3.93 -1.05
CA LYS A 51 -12.80 5.22 -1.31
C LYS A 51 -12.62 5.65 -2.77
N GLY A 52 -13.58 6.42 -3.27
CA GLY A 52 -13.59 6.88 -4.65
C GLY A 52 -12.38 7.73 -5.04
N ASN A 53 -11.79 8.47 -4.11
CA ASN A 53 -10.59 9.28 -4.38
C ASN A 53 -9.30 8.44 -4.42
N PHE A 54 -9.31 7.23 -3.86
CA PHE A 54 -8.18 6.31 -3.92
C PHE A 54 -8.21 5.45 -5.19
N ALA A 55 -9.40 5.17 -5.72
CA ALA A 55 -9.58 4.30 -6.87
C ALA A 55 -8.77 4.73 -8.10
N PRO A 56 -8.72 6.02 -8.53
CA PRO A 56 -7.93 6.41 -9.70
C PRO A 56 -6.43 6.15 -9.52
N ILE A 57 -5.92 6.29 -8.30
CA ILE A 57 -4.51 6.01 -7.99
C ILE A 57 -4.22 4.52 -8.17
N LEU A 58 -5.11 3.67 -7.66
CA LEU A 58 -5.00 2.22 -7.83
C LEU A 58 -5.15 1.79 -9.29
N ASP A 59 -5.97 2.48 -10.08
CA ASP A 59 -6.10 2.22 -11.52
C ASP A 59 -4.77 2.43 -12.25
N ARG A 60 -4.08 3.53 -11.95
CA ARG A 60 -2.77 3.82 -12.55
C ARG A 60 -1.72 2.84 -12.08
N PHE A 61 -1.76 2.48 -10.80
CA PHE A 61 -0.84 1.49 -10.24
C PHE A 61 -1.05 0.12 -10.88
N ALA A 62 -2.29 -0.29 -11.08
CA ALA A 62 -2.61 -1.54 -11.77
C ALA A 62 -2.07 -1.55 -13.19
N SER A 63 -2.20 -0.43 -13.92
CA SER A 63 -1.65 -0.29 -15.27
C SER A 63 -0.13 -0.47 -15.27
N SER A 64 0.56 0.16 -14.32
CA SER A 64 2.02 0.00 -14.17
C SER A 64 2.41 -1.45 -13.89
N LEU A 65 1.67 -2.14 -13.04
CA LEU A 65 1.94 -3.55 -12.72
C LEU A 65 1.69 -4.47 -13.91
N ARG A 66 0.68 -4.19 -14.74
CA ARG A 66 0.44 -4.96 -15.97
C ARG A 66 1.57 -4.78 -16.98
N ASP A 67 2.14 -3.58 -17.05
CA ASP A 67 3.26 -3.28 -17.95
C ASP A 67 4.57 -3.87 -17.46
N ASN A 68 4.67 -4.24 -16.18
CA ASN A 68 5.91 -4.73 -15.56
C ASN A 68 5.64 -6.07 -14.87
N GLN A 69 5.44 -7.10 -15.68
CA GLN A 69 5.01 -8.43 -15.24
C GLN A 69 6.02 -9.18 -14.36
N ASN A 70 7.29 -8.76 -14.36
CA ASN A 70 8.36 -9.42 -13.61
C ASN A 70 8.51 -8.83 -12.20
N THR A 71 7.43 -8.35 -11.61
CA THR A 71 7.45 -7.80 -10.26
C THR A 71 6.52 -8.56 -9.33
N ALA A 72 6.95 -8.70 -8.07
CA ALA A 72 6.14 -9.24 -6.99
C ALA A 72 5.64 -8.09 -6.12
N VAL A 73 4.42 -8.20 -5.63
CA VAL A 73 3.75 -7.15 -4.85
C VAL A 73 3.41 -7.70 -3.47
N ARG A 74 3.65 -6.89 -2.43
CA ARG A 74 3.20 -7.20 -1.07
C ARG A 74 2.46 -5.99 -0.51
N ILE A 75 1.28 -6.24 0.04
CA ILE A 75 0.42 -5.20 0.61
C ILE A 75 0.25 -5.48 2.09
N VAL A 76 0.59 -4.51 2.94
CA VAL A 76 0.55 -4.66 4.40
C VAL A 76 -0.31 -3.55 5.00
N GLY A 77 -1.36 -3.93 5.71
CA GLY A 77 -2.22 -3.00 6.43
C GLY A 77 -1.74 -2.77 7.85
N HIS A 78 -1.89 -1.54 8.35
CA HIS A 78 -1.54 -1.13 9.69
C HIS A 78 -2.61 -0.23 10.29
N THR A 79 -2.77 -0.31 11.61
CA THR A 79 -3.66 0.57 12.38
C THR A 79 -2.86 1.37 13.41
N ASP A 80 -3.49 2.36 14.04
CA ASP A 80 -3.00 2.91 15.29
C ASP A 80 -3.37 1.98 16.45
N ASN A 81 -3.07 2.37 17.70
CA ASN A 81 -3.36 1.54 18.87
C ASN A 81 -4.72 1.84 19.50
N THR A 82 -5.60 2.56 18.82
CA THR A 82 -6.95 2.85 19.29
C THR A 82 -7.82 1.60 19.13
N GLY A 83 -8.52 1.22 20.20
CA GLY A 83 -9.35 0.02 20.21
C GLY A 83 -8.57 -1.25 20.52
N SER A 84 -9.20 -2.40 20.29
CA SER A 84 -8.65 -3.71 20.63
C SER A 84 -7.97 -4.38 19.45
N ASP A 85 -7.09 -5.34 19.73
CA ASP A 85 -6.48 -6.20 18.72
C ASP A 85 -7.55 -7.01 17.97
N ALA A 86 -8.62 -7.39 18.65
CA ALA A 86 -9.72 -8.13 18.05
C ALA A 86 -10.41 -7.35 16.90
N VAL A 87 -10.32 -6.02 16.92
CA VAL A 87 -10.82 -5.14 15.87
C VAL A 87 -9.69 -4.78 14.87
N ASN A 88 -8.53 -4.39 15.41
CA ASN A 88 -7.43 -3.84 14.60
C ASN A 88 -6.77 -4.89 13.70
N ASN A 89 -6.55 -6.11 14.20
CA ASN A 89 -5.90 -7.15 13.41
C ASN A 89 -6.72 -7.53 12.18
N PRO A 90 -8.02 -7.88 12.29
CA PRO A 90 -8.83 -8.16 11.10
C PRO A 90 -8.96 -6.95 10.17
N LEU A 91 -9.12 -5.74 10.70
CA LEU A 91 -9.28 -4.53 9.87
C LEU A 91 -8.03 -4.29 9.00
N SER A 92 -6.85 -4.45 9.57
CA SER A 92 -5.59 -4.29 8.83
C SER A 92 -5.47 -5.29 7.68
N VAL A 93 -5.85 -6.55 7.91
CA VAL A 93 -5.88 -7.60 6.87
C VAL A 93 -6.93 -7.27 5.81
N GLU A 94 -8.14 -6.89 6.22
CA GLU A 94 -9.24 -6.60 5.30
C GLU A 94 -8.91 -5.44 4.36
N ARG A 95 -8.23 -4.41 4.86
CA ARG A 95 -7.81 -3.28 4.03
C ARG A 95 -6.76 -3.70 2.99
N ALA A 96 -5.82 -4.56 3.37
CA ALA A 96 -4.84 -5.13 2.44
C ALA A 96 -5.53 -6.01 1.39
N VAL A 97 -6.48 -6.84 1.80
CA VAL A 97 -7.25 -7.71 0.91
C VAL A 97 -8.09 -6.87 -0.07
N SER A 98 -8.77 -5.83 0.40
CA SER A 98 -9.55 -4.95 -0.47
C SER A 98 -8.70 -4.27 -1.52
N THR A 99 -7.50 -3.83 -1.15
CA THR A 99 -6.54 -3.23 -2.08
C THR A 99 -6.11 -4.25 -3.15
N ARG A 100 -5.78 -5.48 -2.74
CA ARG A 100 -5.45 -6.56 -3.67
C ARG A 100 -6.63 -6.85 -4.61
N ASN A 101 -7.83 -6.99 -4.07
CA ASN A 101 -9.02 -7.31 -4.86
C ASN A 101 -9.30 -6.24 -5.91
N TYR A 102 -9.10 -4.97 -5.56
CA TYR A 102 -9.24 -3.89 -6.52
C TYR A 102 -8.24 -4.04 -7.68
N LEU A 103 -6.98 -4.32 -7.37
CA LEU A 103 -5.94 -4.53 -8.39
C LEU A 103 -6.23 -5.75 -9.26
N THR A 104 -6.71 -6.84 -8.67
CA THR A 104 -7.04 -8.05 -9.45
C THR A 104 -8.21 -7.80 -10.38
N MET A 105 -9.20 -7.03 -9.98
CA MET A 105 -10.31 -6.62 -10.85
C MET A 105 -9.85 -5.75 -12.01
N ARG A 106 -8.70 -5.12 -11.89
CA ARG A 106 -8.07 -4.30 -12.94
C ARG A 106 -7.04 -5.06 -13.77
N GLY A 107 -6.99 -6.38 -13.63
CA GLY A 107 -6.18 -7.25 -14.49
C GLY A 107 -4.80 -7.63 -13.94
N VAL A 108 -4.51 -7.33 -12.68
CA VAL A 108 -3.27 -7.80 -12.04
C VAL A 108 -3.51 -9.18 -11.44
N SER A 109 -2.65 -10.16 -11.79
CA SER A 109 -2.79 -11.51 -11.26
C SER A 109 -2.66 -11.54 -9.74
N GLY A 110 -3.61 -12.16 -9.06
CA GLY A 110 -3.58 -12.32 -7.61
C GLY A 110 -2.39 -13.15 -7.11
N GLN A 111 -1.83 -14.00 -7.96
CA GLN A 111 -0.64 -14.79 -7.61
C GLN A 111 0.61 -13.93 -7.44
N ARG A 112 0.62 -12.75 -8.01
CA ARG A 112 1.72 -11.78 -7.85
C ARG A 112 1.63 -10.99 -6.55
N ILE A 113 0.50 -11.04 -5.84
CA ILE A 113 0.18 -10.13 -4.73
C ILE A 113 0.03 -10.93 -3.44
N GLN A 114 0.90 -10.66 -2.47
CA GLN A 114 0.75 -11.15 -1.10
C GLN A 114 0.14 -10.07 -0.23
N VAL A 115 -0.71 -10.46 0.71
CA VAL A 115 -1.34 -9.54 1.66
C VAL A 115 -1.00 -9.92 3.09
N ASP A 116 -0.90 -8.91 3.95
CA ASP A 116 -0.66 -9.10 5.38
C ASP A 116 -1.30 -7.95 6.15
N GLY A 117 -1.60 -8.19 7.42
CA GLY A 117 -2.09 -7.19 8.34
C GLY A 117 -1.31 -7.27 9.63
N GLN A 118 -0.71 -6.16 10.04
CA GLN A 118 0.11 -6.07 11.26
C GLN A 118 -0.61 -5.40 12.42
N GLY A 119 -1.90 -5.03 12.25
CA GLY A 119 -2.63 -4.34 13.30
C GLY A 119 -1.87 -3.11 13.78
N SER A 120 -1.77 -2.94 15.09
CA SER A 120 -1.08 -1.80 15.71
C SER A 120 0.38 -2.10 16.08
N TYR A 121 0.93 -3.22 15.65
CA TYR A 121 2.22 -3.72 16.16
C TYR A 121 3.45 -3.12 15.51
N GLN A 122 3.30 -2.38 14.41
CA GLN A 122 4.43 -1.76 13.71
C GLN A 122 4.21 -0.25 13.53
N PRO A 123 4.21 0.53 14.62
CA PRO A 123 4.03 1.97 14.52
C PRO A 123 5.25 2.64 13.88
N ILE A 124 5.02 3.68 13.08
CA ILE A 124 6.07 4.53 12.52
C ILE A 124 6.11 5.91 13.18
N ALA A 125 5.14 6.19 14.05
CA ALA A 125 5.04 7.46 14.76
C ALA A 125 4.43 7.21 16.14
N SER A 126 4.37 8.27 16.97
CA SER A 126 3.80 8.16 18.31
C SER A 126 2.28 7.97 18.24
N ASN A 127 1.77 7.00 18.98
CA ASN A 127 0.32 6.82 19.18
C ASN A 127 -0.25 7.80 20.24
N ALA A 128 0.61 8.58 20.89
CA ALA A 128 0.18 9.54 21.91
C ALA A 128 -0.45 10.80 21.33
N THR A 129 -0.21 11.09 20.03
CA THR A 129 -0.73 12.28 19.37
C THR A 129 -1.66 11.91 18.23
N PRO A 130 -2.68 12.76 17.91
CA PRO A 130 -3.53 12.51 16.75
C PRO A 130 -2.76 12.43 15.43
N ALA A 131 -1.76 13.30 15.25
CA ALA A 131 -0.94 13.31 14.05
C ALA A 131 -0.14 12.02 13.90
N GLY A 132 0.45 11.51 14.99
CA GLY A 132 1.18 10.25 14.99
C GLY A 132 0.28 9.05 14.71
N ARG A 133 -0.91 9.03 15.32
CA ARG A 133 -1.90 7.97 15.05
C ARG A 133 -2.32 7.95 13.58
N ALA A 134 -2.52 9.13 12.98
CA ALA A 134 -2.84 9.21 11.55
C ALA A 134 -1.74 8.63 10.67
N GLN A 135 -0.48 8.83 11.01
CA GLN A 135 0.65 8.25 10.29
C GLN A 135 0.70 6.72 10.45
N ASN A 136 0.32 6.20 11.61
CA ASN A 136 0.29 4.76 11.87
C ASN A 136 -0.83 4.05 11.11
N ARG A 137 -1.95 4.73 10.85
CA ARG A 137 -3.06 4.21 10.04
C ARG A 137 -2.68 4.29 8.56
N ARG A 138 -2.13 3.19 8.03
CA ARG A 138 -1.62 3.18 6.66
C ARG A 138 -1.73 1.81 6.01
N VAL A 139 -1.63 1.80 4.70
CA VAL A 139 -1.38 0.61 3.89
C VAL A 139 -0.06 0.82 3.17
N GLU A 140 0.85 -0.13 3.31
CA GLU A 140 2.13 -0.11 2.63
C GLU A 140 2.09 -1.09 1.47
N ILE A 141 2.52 -0.65 0.29
CA ILE A 141 2.64 -1.52 -0.88
C ILE A 141 4.11 -1.58 -1.28
N PHE A 142 4.63 -2.79 -1.39
CA PHE A 142 6.00 -3.06 -1.81
C PHE A 142 5.99 -3.76 -3.15
N VAL A 143 6.79 -3.27 -4.09
CA VAL A 143 6.95 -3.86 -5.43
C VAL A 143 8.42 -4.15 -5.65
N GLY A 144 8.75 -5.41 -5.91
CA GLY A 144 10.12 -5.83 -6.18
C GLY A 144 10.25 -6.50 -7.53
N GLU A 145 11.22 -6.07 -8.33
CA GLU A 145 11.54 -6.73 -9.59
C GLU A 145 12.38 -7.96 -9.30
N GLN A 146 11.93 -9.10 -9.79
CA GLN A 146 12.61 -10.38 -9.54
C GLN A 146 13.82 -10.51 -10.43
N GLN A 147 14.88 -11.09 -9.89
CA GLN A 147 16.07 -11.48 -10.68
C GLN A 147 15.69 -12.62 -11.62
N ARG A 148 16.26 -12.58 -12.79
CA ARG A 148 16.09 -13.63 -13.79
C ARG A 148 17.22 -14.65 -13.72
#